data_394c30c4a491855b28dffb4e8c0a749d
#
_entry.id   394c30c4a491855b28dffb4e8c0a749d
#
_cell.length_a   1.000
_cell.length_b   1.000
_cell.length_c   1.000
_cell.angle_alpha   90.00
_cell.angle_beta   90.00
_cell.angle_gamma   90.00
#
_symmetry.space_group_name_H-M   'P 1'
#
loop_
_entity.id
_entity.type
_entity.pdbx_description
1 polymer ?
#
loop_
_entity_poly.entity_id
_entity_poly.type
_entity_poly.pdbx_seq_one_letter_code
_entity_poly.pdbx_strand_id
1 'polypeptide(L)'
;MYYLVIIISVISYVASNLLFAKHIRQQGTFLVNFYRTVSLTIIMSWLLFFANFSHFSLHYLGLSVLFWFCWVIYFLSHLKAYQFLPAGIVSSIISLESIVVIVLSYFLYSEQLTLYWYIGALLLIFSWILLWCFKSNHSHLDTRWYLWILLAFIWMLWWAFWGFGFAYLSRELDIFTWVFLSELSIFLILSTFILLFKSLRKNIILDKKVFWNIFISSFAPALATSMFFYSTVLWDISVSILFLSLVPILLSISSYFIFNEKLHWYQWLLIIVWFIGLLFVNL
;
A
#
# COMPACT_ATOMS: atom_id res chain seq x y z
N MET A 1 6.96 -22.37 -5.09
CA MET A 1 6.98 -21.18 -5.98
C MET A 1 6.19 -20.01 -5.37
N TYR A 2 4.97 -20.22 -4.87
CA TYR A 2 4.14 -19.20 -4.25
C TYR A 2 4.85 -18.40 -3.13
N TYR A 3 5.37 -19.08 -2.09
CA TYR A 3 6.04 -18.41 -0.97
C TYR A 3 7.21 -17.53 -1.42
N LEU A 4 7.96 -17.93 -2.43
CA LEU A 4 9.04 -17.11 -2.97
C LEU A 4 8.50 -15.81 -3.58
N VAL A 5 7.42 -15.90 -4.34
CA VAL A 5 6.78 -14.74 -5.00
C VAL A 5 6.29 -13.74 -3.97
N ILE A 6 5.56 -14.20 -2.95
CA ILE A 6 5.00 -13.30 -1.93
C ILE A 6 6.09 -12.72 -1.00
N ILE A 7 7.13 -13.47 -0.66
CA ILE A 7 8.26 -12.97 0.11
C ILE A 7 9.02 -11.87 -0.66
N ILE A 8 9.25 -12.07 -1.96
CA ILE A 8 9.85 -11.03 -2.81
C ILE A 8 8.97 -9.78 -2.81
N SER A 9 7.65 -9.94 -2.93
CA SER A 9 6.71 -8.83 -2.84
C SER A 9 6.82 -8.07 -1.53
N VAL A 10 6.78 -8.77 -0.40
CA VAL A 10 6.87 -8.17 0.95
C VAL A 10 8.17 -7.38 1.12
N ILE A 11 9.32 -7.98 0.79
CA ILE A 11 10.63 -7.31 0.89
C ILE A 11 10.66 -6.06 -0.01
N SER A 12 10.13 -6.17 -1.23
CA SER A 12 10.09 -5.08 -2.19
C SER A 12 9.15 -3.94 -1.73
N TYR A 13 8.02 -4.24 -1.06
CA TYR A 13 7.16 -3.23 -0.44
C TYR A 13 7.86 -2.51 0.72
N VAL A 14 8.59 -3.24 1.57
CA VAL A 14 9.38 -2.63 2.64
C VAL A 14 10.42 -1.67 2.06
N ALA A 15 11.19 -2.10 1.07
CA ALA A 15 12.17 -1.27 0.38
C ALA A 15 11.52 -0.05 -0.28
N SER A 16 10.40 -0.24 -0.97
CA SER A 16 9.61 0.83 -1.57
C SER A 16 9.20 1.89 -0.55
N ASN A 17 8.57 1.47 0.54
CA ASN A 17 8.08 2.38 1.57
C ASN A 17 9.21 3.18 2.22
N LEU A 18 10.36 2.56 2.50
CA LEU A 18 11.54 3.23 3.04
C LEU A 18 12.12 4.28 2.07
N LEU A 19 12.29 3.89 0.81
CA LEU A 19 12.83 4.79 -0.23
C LEU A 19 11.90 5.99 -0.45
N PHE A 20 10.59 5.74 -0.58
CA PHE A 20 9.62 6.81 -0.79
C PHE A 20 9.42 7.67 0.45
N ALA A 21 9.43 7.14 1.66
CA ALA A 21 9.41 7.93 2.89
C ALA A 21 10.59 8.92 2.93
N LYS A 22 11.79 8.48 2.53
CA LYS A 22 12.96 9.35 2.41
C LYS A 22 12.75 10.46 1.36
N HIS A 23 12.30 10.10 0.15
CA HIS A 23 12.06 11.08 -0.90
C HIS A 23 10.97 12.09 -0.54
N ILE A 24 9.88 11.64 0.08
CA ILE A 24 8.76 12.49 0.50
C ILE A 24 9.20 13.51 1.53
N ARG A 25 10.00 13.10 2.51
CA ARG A 25 10.54 14.01 3.53
C ARG A 25 11.44 15.09 2.95
N GLN A 26 12.13 14.80 1.85
CA GLN A 26 13.05 15.71 1.20
C GLN A 26 12.40 16.62 0.15
N GLN A 27 11.48 16.09 -0.64
CA GLN A 27 10.96 16.73 -1.86
C GLN A 27 9.46 17.06 -1.80
N GLY A 28 8.77 16.55 -0.78
CA GLY A 28 7.33 16.70 -0.64
C GLY A 28 6.52 15.63 -1.38
N THR A 29 5.31 15.41 -0.87
CA THR A 29 4.45 14.29 -1.27
C THR A 29 4.05 14.34 -2.73
N PHE A 30 3.66 15.51 -3.23
CA PHE A 30 3.05 15.62 -4.55
C PHE A 30 4.05 15.41 -5.68
N LEU A 31 5.25 16.01 -5.59
CA LEU A 31 6.31 15.85 -6.57
C LEU A 31 6.78 14.40 -6.66
N VAL A 32 7.01 13.78 -5.51
CA VAL A 32 7.44 12.38 -5.44
C VAL A 32 6.39 11.44 -6.04
N ASN A 33 5.11 11.67 -5.76
CA ASN A 33 4.03 10.90 -6.37
C ASN A 33 3.98 11.02 -7.88
N PHE A 34 4.06 12.23 -8.39
CA PHE A 34 4.05 12.45 -9.82
C PHE A 34 5.21 11.73 -10.51
N TYR A 35 6.43 11.92 -10.01
CA TYR A 35 7.60 11.24 -10.58
C TYR A 35 7.54 9.72 -10.43
N ARG A 36 7.02 9.23 -9.31
CA ARG A 36 6.82 7.79 -9.10
C ARG A 36 5.84 7.20 -10.13
N THR A 37 4.69 7.82 -10.35
CA THR A 37 3.70 7.29 -11.30
C THR A 37 4.19 7.35 -12.74
N VAL A 38 4.89 8.42 -13.14
CA VAL A 38 5.57 8.47 -14.44
C VAL A 38 6.57 7.32 -14.58
N SER A 39 7.41 7.14 -13.56
CA SER A 39 8.45 6.09 -13.55
C SER A 39 7.83 4.68 -13.61
N LEU A 40 6.78 4.43 -12.82
CA LEU A 40 6.10 3.14 -12.82
C LEU A 40 5.41 2.86 -14.15
N THR A 41 4.74 3.84 -14.75
CA THR A 41 4.15 3.68 -16.08
C THR A 41 5.20 3.30 -17.12
N ILE A 42 6.37 3.94 -17.09
CA ILE A 42 7.49 3.61 -18.00
C ILE A 42 8.03 2.21 -17.71
N ILE A 43 8.31 1.88 -16.45
CA ILE A 43 8.84 0.57 -16.06
C ILE A 43 7.85 -0.54 -16.39
N MET A 44 6.55 -0.34 -16.14
CA MET A 44 5.53 -1.35 -16.37
C MET A 44 5.12 -1.48 -17.85
N SER A 45 5.43 -0.49 -18.71
CA SER A 45 5.04 -0.53 -20.12
C SER A 45 5.59 -1.74 -20.86
N TRP A 46 6.71 -2.30 -20.41
CA TRP A 46 7.26 -3.51 -21.02
C TRP A 46 6.42 -4.77 -20.75
N LEU A 47 5.54 -4.76 -19.73
CA LEU A 47 4.59 -5.85 -19.48
C LEU A 47 3.59 -6.01 -20.64
N LEU A 48 3.38 -4.96 -21.43
CA LEU A 48 2.50 -5.01 -22.60
C LEU A 48 2.95 -6.05 -23.66
N PHE A 49 4.23 -6.40 -23.69
CA PHE A 49 4.71 -7.48 -24.57
C PHE A 49 4.16 -8.86 -24.19
N PHE A 50 3.69 -9.03 -22.97
CA PHE A 50 3.12 -10.26 -22.44
C PHE A 50 1.60 -10.16 -22.23
N ALA A 51 1.01 -8.99 -22.50
CA ALA A 51 -0.39 -8.70 -22.24
C ALA A 51 -1.33 -9.38 -23.23
N ASN A 52 -2.44 -9.91 -22.72
CA ASN A 52 -3.53 -10.46 -23.52
C ASN A 52 -4.81 -9.64 -23.31
N PHE A 53 -5.25 -8.94 -24.36
CA PHE A 53 -6.42 -8.06 -24.32
C PHE A 53 -7.73 -8.77 -24.67
N SER A 54 -7.77 -10.09 -24.84
CA SER A 54 -8.96 -10.83 -25.29
C SER A 54 -10.19 -10.68 -24.39
N HIS A 55 -9.98 -10.52 -23.08
CA HIS A 55 -11.05 -10.35 -22.09
C HIS A 55 -11.32 -8.88 -21.71
N PHE A 56 -10.67 -7.94 -22.38
CA PHE A 56 -10.83 -6.53 -22.07
C PHE A 56 -12.16 -5.99 -22.63
N SER A 57 -13.01 -5.42 -21.76
CA SER A 57 -14.29 -4.83 -22.10
C SER A 57 -14.47 -3.44 -21.52
N LEU A 58 -15.41 -2.64 -22.08
CA LEU A 58 -15.76 -1.32 -21.55
C LEU A 58 -16.28 -1.39 -20.11
N HIS A 59 -16.96 -2.49 -19.74
CA HIS A 59 -17.41 -2.70 -18.36
C HIS A 59 -16.23 -2.77 -17.38
N TYR A 60 -15.23 -3.60 -17.68
CA TYR A 60 -14.03 -3.71 -16.86
C TYR A 60 -13.22 -2.42 -16.85
N LEU A 61 -13.19 -1.68 -17.97
CA LEU A 61 -12.55 -0.37 -18.01
C LEU A 61 -13.23 0.61 -17.05
N GLY A 62 -14.57 0.66 -17.04
CA GLY A 62 -15.34 1.54 -16.15
C GLY A 62 -15.09 1.23 -14.66
N LEU A 63 -15.11 -0.05 -14.28
CA LEU A 63 -14.79 -0.50 -12.93
C LEU A 63 -13.35 -0.13 -12.56
N SER A 64 -12.44 -0.31 -13.48
CA SER A 64 -11.03 0.03 -13.31
C SER A 64 -10.85 1.51 -12.98
N VAL A 65 -11.43 2.40 -13.80
CA VAL A 65 -11.33 3.86 -13.58
C VAL A 65 -11.87 4.25 -12.21
N LEU A 66 -12.98 3.65 -11.77
CA LEU A 66 -13.55 3.90 -10.44
C LEU A 66 -12.58 3.50 -9.32
N PHE A 67 -12.02 2.30 -9.39
CA PHE A 67 -11.07 1.83 -8.39
C PHE A 67 -9.79 2.67 -8.38
N TRP A 68 -9.29 3.09 -9.55
CA TRP A 68 -8.10 3.94 -9.65
C TRP A 68 -8.33 5.35 -9.11
N PHE A 69 -9.50 5.91 -9.32
CA PHE A 69 -9.84 7.20 -8.72
C PHE A 69 -9.83 7.13 -7.19
N CYS A 70 -10.43 6.11 -6.60
CA CYS A 70 -10.38 5.85 -5.16
C CYS A 70 -8.93 5.66 -4.68
N TRP A 71 -8.12 4.93 -5.44
CA TRP A 71 -6.72 4.70 -5.12
C TRP A 71 -5.88 5.99 -5.16
N VAL A 72 -6.10 6.88 -6.11
CA VAL A 72 -5.37 8.16 -6.17
C VAL A 72 -5.66 9.02 -4.95
N ILE A 73 -6.93 9.12 -4.54
CA ILE A 73 -7.33 9.85 -3.33
C ILE A 73 -6.65 9.22 -2.09
N TYR A 74 -6.75 7.91 -1.95
CA TYR A 74 -6.07 7.17 -0.89
C TYR A 74 -4.57 7.47 -0.89
N PHE A 75 -3.91 7.29 -2.02
CA PHE A 75 -2.46 7.36 -2.10
C PHE A 75 -1.90 8.76 -1.79
N LEU A 76 -2.53 9.82 -2.27
CA LEU A 76 -2.16 11.19 -1.93
C LEU A 76 -2.28 11.45 -0.43
N SER A 77 -3.33 10.93 0.16
CA SER A 77 -3.63 11.07 1.58
C SER A 77 -2.65 10.26 2.43
N HIS A 78 -2.39 9.02 2.05
CA HIS A 78 -1.44 8.11 2.71
C HIS A 78 -0.03 8.69 2.74
N LEU A 79 0.47 9.16 1.61
CA LEU A 79 1.79 9.75 1.57
C LEU A 79 1.89 11.05 2.38
N LYS A 80 0.79 11.79 2.49
CA LYS A 80 0.74 12.94 3.37
C LYS A 80 0.86 12.55 4.85
N ALA A 81 0.31 11.40 5.24
CA ALA A 81 0.46 10.90 6.60
C ALA A 81 1.92 10.64 6.98
N TYR A 82 2.77 10.21 6.07
CA TYR A 82 4.22 10.05 6.31
C TYR A 82 4.96 11.35 6.65
N GLN A 83 4.40 12.51 6.34
CA GLN A 83 4.97 13.79 6.74
C GLN A 83 4.74 14.10 8.23
N PHE A 84 3.68 13.54 8.82
CA PHE A 84 3.22 13.88 10.17
C PHE A 84 3.33 12.73 11.18
N LEU A 85 3.38 11.49 10.69
CA LEU A 85 3.42 10.29 11.53
C LEU A 85 4.66 9.46 11.21
N PRO A 86 5.19 8.71 12.19
CA PRO A 86 6.24 7.71 11.97
C PRO A 86 5.79 6.66 10.92
N ALA A 87 6.72 6.25 10.09
CA ALA A 87 6.44 5.32 8.99
C ALA A 87 5.83 3.99 9.48
N GLY A 88 6.31 3.48 10.62
CA GLY A 88 5.77 2.28 11.25
C GLY A 88 4.30 2.42 11.65
N ILE A 89 3.89 3.58 12.22
CA ILE A 89 2.49 3.84 12.62
C ILE A 89 1.58 3.90 11.39
N VAL A 90 1.97 4.66 10.36
CA VAL A 90 1.19 4.77 9.12
C VAL A 90 1.00 3.40 8.48
N SER A 91 2.07 2.63 8.35
CA SER A 91 2.02 1.29 7.78
C SER A 91 1.18 0.32 8.63
N SER A 92 1.25 0.43 9.97
CA SER A 92 0.44 -0.37 10.88
C SER A 92 -1.06 -0.12 10.74
N ILE A 93 -1.47 1.14 10.59
CA ILE A 93 -2.88 1.48 10.38
C ILE A 93 -3.38 0.91 9.04
N ILE A 94 -2.56 1.02 7.99
CA ILE A 94 -2.95 0.58 6.66
C ILE A 94 -3.13 -0.92 6.60
N SER A 95 -2.28 -1.69 7.25
CA SER A 95 -2.38 -3.16 7.20
C SER A 95 -3.59 -3.76 7.93
N LEU A 96 -4.38 -2.94 8.66
CA LEU A 96 -5.72 -3.35 9.09
C LEU A 96 -6.67 -3.58 7.90
N GLU A 97 -6.29 -3.14 6.70
CA GLU A 97 -6.98 -3.47 5.45
C GLU A 97 -7.20 -4.98 5.30
N SER A 98 -6.23 -5.78 5.74
CA SER A 98 -6.31 -7.23 5.65
C SER A 98 -7.57 -7.79 6.32
N ILE A 99 -7.99 -7.21 7.45
CA ILE A 99 -9.22 -7.60 8.14
C ILE A 99 -10.44 -7.32 7.27
N VAL A 100 -10.49 -6.13 6.67
CA VAL A 100 -11.62 -5.73 5.81
C VAL A 100 -11.68 -6.60 4.57
N VAL A 101 -10.54 -6.88 3.94
CA VAL A 101 -10.47 -7.74 2.76
C VAL A 101 -10.87 -9.18 3.09
N ILE A 102 -10.43 -9.72 4.22
CA ILE A 102 -10.82 -11.05 4.69
C ILE A 102 -12.35 -11.13 4.85
N VAL A 103 -12.96 -10.14 5.51
CA VAL A 103 -14.41 -10.08 5.68
C VAL A 103 -15.12 -10.01 4.33
N LEU A 104 -14.64 -9.18 3.41
CA LEU A 104 -15.20 -9.06 2.06
C LEU A 104 -15.04 -10.37 1.28
N SER A 105 -13.89 -11.03 1.38
CA SER A 105 -13.63 -12.32 0.72
C SER A 105 -14.55 -13.43 1.23
N TYR A 106 -14.84 -13.45 2.54
CA TYR A 106 -15.81 -14.38 3.11
C TYR A 106 -17.21 -14.21 2.48
N PHE A 107 -17.71 -12.97 2.39
CA PHE A 107 -19.05 -12.71 1.86
C PHE A 107 -19.15 -12.87 0.34
N LEU A 108 -18.10 -12.51 -0.42
CA LEU A 108 -18.16 -12.42 -1.88
C LEU A 108 -17.57 -13.65 -2.58
N TYR A 109 -16.59 -14.31 -1.97
CA TYR A 109 -15.97 -15.52 -2.54
C TYR A 109 -16.27 -16.79 -1.73
N SER A 110 -17.06 -16.68 -0.64
CA SER A 110 -17.37 -17.82 0.25
C SER A 110 -16.10 -18.49 0.81
N GLU A 111 -15.02 -17.72 0.98
CA GLU A 111 -13.80 -18.22 1.62
C GLU A 111 -14.11 -18.56 3.08
N GLN A 112 -13.83 -19.80 3.50
CA GLN A 112 -14.16 -20.24 4.85
C GLN A 112 -13.15 -19.71 5.86
N LEU A 113 -13.63 -18.97 6.85
CA LEU A 113 -12.83 -18.48 7.96
C LEU A 113 -12.77 -19.54 9.06
N THR A 114 -11.57 -19.92 9.46
CA THR A 114 -11.36 -20.79 10.63
C THR A 114 -11.46 -19.98 11.93
N LEU A 115 -11.65 -20.68 13.07
CA LEU A 115 -11.62 -20.02 14.38
C LEU A 115 -10.31 -19.23 14.63
N TYR A 116 -9.23 -19.74 14.13
CA TYR A 116 -7.90 -19.10 14.24
C TYR A 116 -7.87 -17.72 13.56
N TRP A 117 -8.59 -17.56 12.46
CA TRP A 117 -8.73 -16.27 11.76
C TRP A 117 -9.39 -15.20 12.63
N TYR A 118 -10.47 -15.58 13.33
CA TYR A 118 -11.13 -14.65 14.25
C TYR A 118 -10.19 -14.24 15.40
N ILE A 119 -9.44 -15.18 15.96
CA ILE A 119 -8.46 -14.89 17.01
C ILE A 119 -7.37 -13.96 16.46
N GLY A 120 -6.82 -14.26 15.30
CA GLY A 120 -5.80 -13.43 14.63
C GLY A 120 -6.30 -12.01 14.36
N ALA A 121 -7.51 -11.86 13.79
CA ALA A 121 -8.12 -10.56 13.52
C ALA A 121 -8.36 -9.77 14.82
N LEU A 122 -8.82 -10.41 15.88
CA LEU A 122 -8.99 -9.76 17.21
C LEU A 122 -7.66 -9.26 17.78
N LEU A 123 -6.59 -10.05 17.67
CA LEU A 123 -5.24 -9.63 18.11
C LEU A 123 -4.73 -8.44 17.30
N LEU A 124 -4.97 -8.40 15.98
CA LEU A 124 -4.62 -7.27 15.13
C LEU A 124 -5.39 -6.01 15.52
N ILE A 125 -6.70 -6.10 15.74
CA ILE A 125 -7.55 -4.99 16.18
C ILE A 125 -7.10 -4.50 17.57
N PHE A 126 -6.85 -5.42 18.50
CA PHE A 126 -6.40 -5.08 19.85
C PHE A 126 -5.05 -4.35 19.83
N SER A 127 -4.11 -4.81 19.02
CA SER A 127 -2.82 -4.14 18.83
C SER A 127 -3.00 -2.71 18.32
N TRP A 128 -3.96 -2.49 17.42
CA TRP A 128 -4.26 -1.17 16.88
C TRP A 128 -4.88 -0.25 17.94
N ILE A 129 -5.84 -0.75 18.72
CA ILE A 129 -6.45 0.01 19.83
C ILE A 129 -5.39 0.44 20.85
N LEU A 130 -4.47 -0.47 21.18
CA LEU A 130 -3.35 -0.15 22.07
C LEU A 130 -2.44 0.92 21.49
N LEU A 131 -2.13 0.87 20.17
CA LEU A 131 -1.37 1.93 19.51
C LEU A 131 -2.07 3.30 19.62
N TRP A 132 -3.40 3.32 19.59
CA TRP A 132 -4.17 4.54 19.80
C TRP A 132 -4.12 5.03 21.24
N CYS A 133 -4.24 4.13 22.21
CA CYS A 133 -4.25 4.47 23.63
C CYS A 133 -2.90 5.00 24.14
N PHE A 134 -1.80 4.49 23.58
CA PHE A 134 -0.46 4.89 23.98
C PHE A 134 -0.01 6.14 23.23
N LYS A 135 -0.24 7.31 23.81
CA LYS A 135 0.23 8.60 23.31
C LYS A 135 1.75 8.56 23.12
N SER A 136 2.19 8.68 21.89
CA SER A 136 3.63 8.82 21.60
C SER A 136 4.12 10.15 22.20
N ASN A 137 5.12 10.09 23.05
CA ASN A 137 5.78 11.27 23.64
C ASN A 137 6.68 12.01 22.62
N HIS A 138 6.39 11.89 21.32
CA HIS A 138 7.11 12.65 20.31
C HIS A 138 6.71 14.12 20.41
N SER A 139 7.61 14.93 20.93
CA SER A 139 7.50 16.39 21.08
C SER A 139 7.32 17.14 19.74
N HIS A 140 7.30 16.44 18.60
CA HIS A 140 7.12 16.98 17.26
C HIS A 140 5.81 16.56 16.57
N LEU A 141 4.95 15.78 17.25
CA LEU A 141 3.63 15.47 16.68
C LEU A 141 2.72 16.69 16.85
N ASP A 142 2.16 17.13 15.73
CA ASP A 142 1.09 18.12 15.70
C ASP A 142 0.03 17.76 16.75
N THR A 143 -0.53 18.77 17.44
CA THR A 143 -1.62 18.62 18.40
C THR A 143 -2.83 17.90 17.81
N ARG A 144 -2.89 17.75 16.48
CA ARG A 144 -3.95 17.07 15.72
C ARG A 144 -3.61 15.63 15.32
N TRP A 145 -2.67 14.97 15.98
CA TRP A 145 -2.26 13.61 15.65
C TRP A 145 -3.44 12.61 15.58
N TYR A 146 -4.45 12.74 16.43
CA TYR A 146 -5.68 11.93 16.40
C TYR A 146 -6.46 12.10 15.09
N LEU A 147 -6.44 13.29 14.49
CA LEU A 147 -7.08 13.55 13.20
C LEU A 147 -6.35 12.81 12.08
N TRP A 148 -5.01 12.77 12.13
CA TRP A 148 -4.22 12.04 11.16
C TRP A 148 -4.42 10.52 11.24
N ILE A 149 -4.57 9.99 12.47
CA ILE A 149 -4.92 8.57 12.68
C ILE A 149 -6.32 8.28 12.13
N LEU A 150 -7.32 9.12 12.42
CA LEU A 150 -8.68 8.95 11.88
C LEU A 150 -8.69 8.98 10.36
N LEU A 151 -7.98 9.93 9.76
CA LEU A 151 -7.82 10.00 8.32
C LEU A 151 -7.13 8.75 7.77
N ALA A 152 -6.07 8.28 8.40
CA ALA A 152 -5.39 7.05 7.98
C ALA A 152 -6.32 5.84 8.04
N PHE A 153 -7.23 5.77 9.04
CA PHE A 153 -8.23 4.71 9.13
C PHE A 153 -9.27 4.78 8.01
N ILE A 154 -9.80 5.96 7.70
CA ILE A 154 -10.73 6.14 6.57
C ILE A 154 -10.04 5.73 5.27
N TRP A 155 -8.76 6.09 5.09
CA TRP A 155 -7.99 5.72 3.91
C TRP A 155 -7.70 4.23 3.83
N MET A 156 -7.50 3.57 4.97
CA MET A 156 -7.37 2.12 5.04
C MET A 156 -8.62 1.42 4.48
N LEU A 157 -9.82 1.91 4.80
CA LEU A 157 -11.05 1.36 4.23
C LEU A 157 -11.08 1.49 2.70
N TRP A 158 -10.72 2.66 2.16
CA TRP A 158 -10.63 2.86 0.71
C TRP A 158 -9.59 1.94 0.06
N TRP A 159 -8.48 1.74 0.73
CA TRP A 159 -7.44 0.82 0.28
C TRP A 159 -7.92 -0.64 0.28
N ALA A 160 -8.65 -1.06 1.29
CA ALA A 160 -9.22 -2.39 1.35
C ALA A 160 -10.22 -2.64 0.20
N PHE A 161 -11.11 -1.71 -0.07
CA PHE A 161 -12.01 -1.78 -1.22
C PHE A 161 -11.26 -1.82 -2.56
N TRP A 162 -10.24 -1.00 -2.70
CA TRP A 162 -9.40 -1.02 -3.89
C TRP A 162 -8.66 -2.35 -4.04
N GLY A 163 -8.01 -2.83 -2.99
CA GLY A 163 -7.28 -4.10 -2.98
C GLY A 163 -8.17 -5.28 -3.33
N PHE A 164 -9.39 -5.31 -2.78
CA PHE A 164 -10.39 -6.29 -3.11
C PHE A 164 -10.83 -6.20 -4.59
N GLY A 165 -11.21 -5.01 -5.05
CA GLY A 165 -11.61 -4.79 -6.45
C GLY A 165 -10.49 -5.08 -7.43
N PHE A 166 -9.25 -4.78 -7.05
CA PHE A 166 -8.07 -5.08 -7.85
C PHE A 166 -7.85 -6.59 -7.95
N ALA A 167 -7.96 -7.33 -6.87
CA ALA A 167 -7.84 -8.78 -6.87
C ALA A 167 -8.96 -9.44 -7.68
N TYR A 168 -10.18 -8.92 -7.62
CA TYR A 168 -11.28 -9.35 -8.48
C TYR A 168 -10.92 -9.18 -9.97
N LEU A 169 -10.51 -7.98 -10.36
CA LEU A 169 -10.17 -7.69 -11.76
C LEU A 169 -8.92 -8.45 -12.26
N SER A 170 -7.98 -8.77 -11.38
CA SER A 170 -6.80 -9.57 -11.76
C SER A 170 -7.13 -11.04 -12.06
N ARG A 171 -8.29 -11.54 -11.64
CA ARG A 171 -8.80 -12.88 -11.97
C ARG A 171 -9.58 -12.90 -13.27
N GLU A 172 -10.24 -11.78 -13.61
CA GLU A 172 -11.07 -11.63 -14.80
C GLU A 172 -10.27 -11.16 -16.02
N LEU A 173 -9.22 -10.37 -15.79
CA LEU A 173 -8.36 -9.81 -16.81
C LEU A 173 -6.97 -10.45 -16.78
N ASP A 174 -6.26 -10.38 -17.90
CA ASP A 174 -4.85 -10.72 -17.92
C ASP A 174 -4.05 -9.83 -16.98
N ILE A 175 -3.24 -10.45 -16.10
CA ILE A 175 -2.53 -9.77 -15.04
C ILE A 175 -1.54 -8.71 -15.55
N PHE A 176 -0.87 -8.98 -16.67
CA PHE A 176 0.11 -8.04 -17.23
C PHE A 176 -0.56 -6.81 -17.79
N THR A 177 -1.67 -7.01 -18.49
CA THR A 177 -2.55 -5.92 -18.96
C THR A 177 -3.06 -5.09 -17.80
N TRP A 178 -3.53 -5.76 -16.76
CA TRP A 178 -4.14 -5.09 -15.62
C TRP A 178 -3.16 -4.25 -14.81
N VAL A 179 -1.97 -4.79 -14.48
CA VAL A 179 -0.93 -4.08 -13.73
C VAL A 179 -0.46 -2.84 -14.49
N PHE A 180 -0.24 -2.93 -15.80
CA PHE A 180 0.14 -1.77 -16.61
C PHE A 180 -0.97 -0.71 -16.66
N LEU A 181 -2.20 -1.11 -16.94
CA LEU A 181 -3.34 -0.20 -17.04
C LEU A 181 -3.61 0.51 -15.71
N SER A 182 -3.38 -0.15 -14.58
CA SER A 182 -3.52 0.47 -13.27
C SER A 182 -2.55 1.65 -13.12
N GLU A 183 -1.28 1.47 -13.39
CA GLU A 183 -0.27 2.54 -13.25
C GLU A 183 -0.47 3.66 -14.29
N LEU A 184 -0.84 3.30 -15.53
CA LEU A 184 -1.17 4.28 -16.56
C LEU A 184 -2.36 5.17 -16.13
N SER A 185 -3.39 4.59 -15.56
CA SER A 185 -4.58 5.34 -15.15
C SER A 185 -4.31 6.26 -13.98
N ILE A 186 -3.52 5.82 -13.02
CA ILE A 186 -3.04 6.66 -11.92
C ILE A 186 -2.27 7.86 -12.47
N PHE A 187 -1.37 7.62 -13.42
CA PHE A 187 -0.61 8.68 -14.09
C PHE A 187 -1.55 9.67 -14.82
N LEU A 188 -2.53 9.18 -15.57
CA LEU A 188 -3.48 10.02 -16.29
C LEU A 188 -4.34 10.86 -15.34
N ILE A 189 -4.84 10.28 -14.24
CA ILE A 189 -5.63 11.01 -13.23
C ILE A 189 -4.78 12.09 -12.56
N LEU A 190 -3.55 11.76 -12.11
CA LEU A 190 -2.66 12.74 -11.50
C LEU A 190 -2.26 13.85 -12.50
N SER A 191 -1.98 13.50 -13.74
CA SER A 191 -1.68 14.47 -14.79
C SER A 191 -2.85 15.41 -15.05
N THR A 192 -4.08 14.90 -15.05
CA THR A 192 -5.29 15.69 -15.17
C THR A 192 -5.45 16.67 -14.00
N PHE A 193 -5.21 16.22 -12.75
CA PHE A 193 -5.23 17.13 -11.61
C PHE A 193 -4.16 18.23 -11.72
N ILE A 194 -2.97 17.89 -12.17
CA ILE A 194 -1.90 18.88 -12.40
C ILE A 194 -2.30 19.91 -13.46
N LEU A 195 -2.95 19.47 -14.52
CA LEU A 195 -3.42 20.37 -15.57
C LEU A 195 -4.54 21.29 -15.08
N LEU A 196 -5.47 20.77 -14.30
CA LEU A 196 -6.62 21.51 -13.79
C LEU A 196 -6.27 22.49 -12.67
N PHE A 197 -5.35 22.13 -11.78
CA PHE A 197 -5.04 22.91 -10.58
C PHE A 197 -3.68 23.61 -10.68
N LYS A 198 -3.69 24.94 -10.91
CA LYS A 198 -2.49 25.77 -11.02
C LYS A 198 -1.60 25.71 -9.79
N SER A 199 -2.19 25.53 -8.60
CA SER A 199 -1.43 25.39 -7.34
C SER A 199 -0.56 24.13 -7.32
N LEU A 200 -1.01 23.05 -7.93
CA LEU A 200 -0.26 21.80 -8.02
C LEU A 200 0.88 21.91 -9.03
N ARG A 201 0.67 22.60 -10.14
CA ARG A 201 1.73 22.84 -11.15
C ARG A 201 2.95 23.57 -10.58
N LYS A 202 2.74 24.52 -9.68
CA LYS A 202 3.84 25.28 -9.04
C LYS A 202 4.75 24.41 -8.18
N ASN A 203 4.24 23.28 -7.69
CA ASN A 203 4.99 22.36 -6.84
C ASN A 203 5.79 21.31 -7.64
N ILE A 204 5.64 21.29 -8.97
CA ILE A 204 6.39 20.39 -9.84
C ILE A 204 7.61 21.15 -10.37
N ILE A 205 8.73 20.89 -9.74
CA ILE A 205 10.03 21.39 -10.22
C ILE A 205 10.65 20.26 -11.03
N LEU A 206 10.91 20.51 -12.32
CA LEU A 206 11.56 19.54 -13.20
C LEU A 206 13.05 19.49 -12.88
N ASP A 207 13.41 18.62 -11.93
CA ASP A 207 14.80 18.32 -11.57
C ASP A 207 15.16 16.91 -12.06
N LYS A 208 16.08 16.86 -13.02
CA LYS A 208 16.54 15.61 -13.64
C LYS A 208 17.15 14.65 -12.60
N LYS A 209 17.91 15.16 -11.63
CA LYS A 209 18.56 14.35 -10.60
C LYS A 209 17.52 13.72 -9.65
N VAL A 210 16.55 14.53 -9.22
CA VAL A 210 15.43 14.04 -8.37
C VAL A 210 14.60 13.00 -9.13
N PHE A 211 14.29 13.26 -10.42
CA PHE A 211 13.57 12.31 -11.25
C PHE A 211 14.30 10.97 -11.34
N TRP A 212 15.59 10.95 -11.67
CA TRP A 212 16.34 9.70 -11.79
C TRP A 212 16.46 8.92 -10.47
N ASN A 213 16.61 9.63 -9.35
CA ASN A 213 16.62 8.98 -8.04
C ASN A 213 15.28 8.30 -7.74
N ILE A 214 14.16 8.96 -8.05
CA ILE A 214 12.82 8.38 -7.88
C ILE A 214 12.58 7.26 -8.89
N PHE A 215 13.05 7.41 -10.13
CA PHE A 215 12.93 6.38 -11.17
C PHE A 215 13.61 5.08 -10.75
N ILE A 216 14.84 5.13 -10.27
CA ILE A 216 15.56 3.97 -9.74
C ILE A 216 14.82 3.38 -8.53
N SER A 217 14.35 4.22 -7.62
CA SER A 217 13.58 3.76 -6.46
C SER A 217 12.26 3.11 -6.85
N SER A 218 11.71 3.42 -8.04
CA SER A 218 10.42 2.89 -8.52
C SER A 218 10.50 1.43 -9.00
N PHE A 219 11.68 0.87 -9.17
CA PHE A 219 11.82 -0.58 -9.43
C PHE A 219 11.34 -1.42 -8.23
N ALA A 220 11.52 -0.94 -7.00
CA ALA A 220 11.04 -1.64 -5.82
C ALA A 220 9.49 -1.78 -5.79
N PRO A 221 8.68 -0.71 -5.91
CA PRO A 221 7.23 -0.85 -5.98
C PRO A 221 6.76 -1.57 -7.26
N ALA A 222 7.48 -1.44 -8.40
CA ALA A 222 7.15 -2.18 -9.60
C ALA A 222 7.23 -3.69 -9.36
N LEU A 223 8.33 -4.15 -8.77
CA LEU A 223 8.51 -5.55 -8.41
C LEU A 223 7.49 -5.98 -7.33
N ALA A 224 7.30 -5.17 -6.29
CA ALA A 224 6.37 -5.43 -5.21
C ALA A 224 4.95 -5.68 -5.73
N THR A 225 4.44 -4.75 -6.53
CA THR A 225 3.08 -4.79 -7.09
C THR A 225 2.92 -5.98 -8.03
N SER A 226 3.85 -6.18 -8.96
CA SER A 226 3.78 -7.29 -9.91
C SER A 226 3.79 -8.65 -9.21
N MET A 227 4.66 -8.84 -8.21
CA MET A 227 4.74 -10.09 -7.46
C MET A 227 3.52 -10.31 -6.56
N PHE A 228 2.98 -9.24 -5.96
CA PHE A 228 1.74 -9.34 -5.19
C PHE A 228 0.58 -9.84 -6.04
N PHE A 229 0.34 -9.21 -7.18
CA PHE A 229 -0.78 -9.61 -8.04
C PHE A 229 -0.57 -11.00 -8.65
N TYR A 230 0.64 -11.35 -8.98
CA TYR A 230 0.94 -12.72 -9.40
C TYR A 230 0.64 -13.73 -8.27
N SER A 231 0.89 -13.36 -7.02
CA SER A 231 0.54 -14.22 -5.88
C SER A 231 -0.96 -14.42 -5.71
N THR A 232 -1.79 -13.40 -5.97
CA THR A 232 -3.26 -13.51 -5.87
C THR A 232 -3.90 -14.37 -6.98
N VAL A 233 -3.19 -14.56 -8.09
CA VAL A 233 -3.59 -15.52 -9.14
C VAL A 233 -3.20 -16.95 -8.76
N LEU A 234 -2.08 -17.12 -8.04
CA LEU A 234 -1.58 -18.44 -7.64
C LEU A 234 -2.29 -19.01 -6.42
N TRP A 235 -2.90 -18.15 -5.56
CA TRP A 235 -3.52 -18.56 -4.31
C TRP A 235 -4.67 -17.63 -3.92
N ASP A 236 -5.29 -17.88 -2.75
CA ASP A 236 -6.36 -17.08 -2.19
C ASP A 236 -5.89 -15.64 -1.89
N ILE A 237 -6.79 -14.69 -2.13
CA ILE A 237 -6.52 -13.27 -1.92
C ILE A 237 -6.21 -13.00 -0.46
N SER A 238 -6.98 -13.62 0.43
CA SER A 238 -6.82 -13.52 1.88
C SER A 238 -5.41 -13.88 2.32
N VAL A 239 -4.88 -15.00 1.82
CA VAL A 239 -3.53 -15.47 2.16
C VAL A 239 -2.46 -14.47 1.65
N SER A 240 -2.61 -13.99 0.42
CA SER A 240 -1.65 -13.02 -0.16
C SER A 240 -1.63 -11.71 0.62
N ILE A 241 -2.79 -11.21 1.03
CA ILE A 241 -2.91 -9.97 1.83
C ILE A 241 -2.37 -10.16 3.24
N LEU A 242 -2.55 -11.34 3.83
CA LEU A 242 -1.97 -11.64 5.13
C LEU A 242 -0.43 -11.56 5.13
N PHE A 243 0.21 -12.09 4.10
CA PHE A 243 1.65 -11.94 3.97
C PHE A 243 2.06 -10.47 3.83
N LEU A 244 1.26 -9.62 3.15
CA LEU A 244 1.51 -8.19 3.11
C LEU A 244 1.42 -7.52 4.48
N SER A 245 0.67 -8.07 5.42
CA SER A 245 0.61 -7.55 6.80
C SER A 245 1.95 -7.69 7.55
N LEU A 246 2.93 -8.43 7.02
CA LEU A 246 4.31 -8.42 7.51
C LEU A 246 5.07 -7.13 7.17
N VAL A 247 4.62 -6.40 6.13
CA VAL A 247 5.29 -5.17 5.68
C VAL A 247 5.42 -4.13 6.79
N PRO A 248 4.38 -3.81 7.59
CA PRO A 248 4.50 -2.86 8.69
C PRO A 248 5.52 -3.26 9.75
N ILE A 249 5.58 -4.54 10.08
CA ILE A 249 6.53 -5.07 11.07
C ILE A 249 7.95 -4.87 10.57
N LEU A 250 8.22 -5.35 9.37
CA LEU A 250 9.54 -5.23 8.75
C LEU A 250 9.90 -3.76 8.50
N LEU A 251 8.92 -2.93 8.13
CA LEU A 251 9.12 -1.49 7.95
C LEU A 251 9.46 -0.80 9.27
N SER A 252 8.76 -1.14 10.38
CA SER A 252 9.03 -0.56 11.69
C SER A 252 10.44 -0.93 12.19
N ILE A 253 10.84 -2.18 12.02
CA ILE A 253 12.18 -2.64 12.35
C ILE A 253 13.23 -1.93 11.48
N SER A 254 13.00 -1.87 10.17
CA SER A 254 13.94 -1.24 9.24
C SER A 254 14.03 0.27 9.44
N SER A 255 12.92 0.96 9.76
CA SER A 255 12.91 2.40 10.02
C SER A 255 13.67 2.76 11.30
N TYR A 256 13.63 1.89 12.31
CA TYR A 256 14.47 2.04 13.51
C TYR A 256 15.96 2.13 13.15
N PHE A 257 16.44 1.24 12.26
CA PHE A 257 17.87 1.23 11.88
C PHE A 257 18.21 2.33 10.85
N ILE A 258 17.33 2.63 9.90
CA ILE A 258 17.62 3.53 8.77
C ILE A 258 17.37 4.99 9.13
N PHE A 259 16.28 5.28 9.84
CA PHE A 259 15.87 6.64 10.20
C PHE A 259 16.15 6.99 11.66
N ASN A 260 16.74 6.06 12.44
CA ASN A 260 16.93 6.21 13.89
C ASN A 260 15.62 6.53 14.64
N GLU A 261 14.49 6.02 14.15
CA GLU A 261 13.19 6.18 14.78
C GLU A 261 13.14 5.32 16.03
N LYS A 262 13.24 5.94 17.22
CA LYS A 262 13.21 5.21 18.49
C LYS A 262 11.84 4.61 18.72
N LEU A 263 11.76 3.29 18.74
CA LEU A 263 10.57 2.57 19.13
C LEU A 263 10.55 2.44 20.66
N HIS A 264 9.44 2.81 21.27
CA HIS A 264 9.20 2.58 22.68
C HIS A 264 8.94 1.09 22.94
N TRP A 265 9.18 0.62 24.16
CA TRP A 265 9.01 -0.80 24.53
C TRP A 265 7.60 -1.34 24.21
N TYR A 266 6.56 -0.54 24.41
CA TYR A 266 5.18 -0.93 24.09
C TYR A 266 4.93 -1.08 22.58
N GLN A 267 5.64 -0.34 21.72
CA GLN A 267 5.57 -0.50 20.28
C GLN A 267 6.19 -1.85 19.86
N TRP A 268 7.27 -2.27 20.51
CA TRP A 268 7.83 -3.61 20.33
C TRP A 268 6.86 -4.71 20.76
N LEU A 269 6.18 -4.52 21.92
CA LEU A 269 5.15 -5.44 22.37
C LEU A 269 4.02 -5.57 21.35
N LEU A 270 3.56 -4.45 20.79
CA LEU A 270 2.50 -4.43 19.78
C LEU A 270 2.91 -5.13 18.49
N ILE A 271 4.16 -4.96 18.05
CA ILE A 271 4.72 -5.67 16.91
C ILE A 271 4.71 -7.19 17.17
N ILE A 272 5.06 -7.62 18.38
CA ILE A 272 5.02 -9.04 18.76
C ILE A 272 3.58 -9.57 18.77
N VAL A 273 2.64 -8.86 19.40
CA VAL A 273 1.22 -9.26 19.43
C VAL A 273 0.67 -9.35 18.02
N TRP A 274 1.03 -8.41 17.17
CA TRP A 274 0.64 -8.43 15.76
C TRP A 274 1.21 -9.65 15.02
N PHE A 275 2.50 -9.93 15.21
CA PHE A 275 3.12 -11.11 14.60
C PHE A 275 2.44 -12.41 15.04
N ILE A 276 2.08 -12.52 16.34
CA ILE A 276 1.30 -13.64 16.85
C ILE A 276 -0.08 -13.69 16.18
N GLY A 277 -0.77 -12.56 16.05
CA GLY A 277 -2.05 -12.48 15.35
C GLY A 277 -1.96 -12.98 13.90
N LEU A 278 -0.91 -12.60 13.18
CA LEU A 278 -0.66 -13.08 11.82
C LEU A 278 -0.40 -14.60 11.77
N LEU A 279 0.32 -15.16 12.74
CA LEU A 279 0.51 -16.61 12.81
C LEU A 279 -0.81 -17.34 12.99
N PHE A 280 -1.70 -16.85 13.86
CA PHE A 280 -3.02 -17.45 14.05
C PHE A 280 -3.89 -17.40 12.80
N VAL A 281 -3.79 -16.33 12.02
CA VAL A 281 -4.53 -16.23 10.76
C VAL A 281 -4.01 -17.21 9.70
N ASN A 282 -2.76 -17.64 9.78
CA ASN A 282 -2.17 -18.62 8.85
C ASN A 282 -2.30 -20.09 9.28
N LEU A 283 -2.88 -20.35 10.46
CA LEU A 283 -3.23 -21.70 10.93
C LEU A 283 -4.65 -22.06 10.57
#